data_72b6bf12c713ca59311eb967fb9d1664
#
_entry.id   72b6bf12c713ca59311eb967fb9d1664
#
_cell.length_a   1.000
_cell.length_b   1.000
_cell.length_c   1.000
_cell.angle_alpha   90.00
_cell.angle_beta   90.00
_cell.angle_gamma   90.00
#
_symmetry.space_group_name_H-M   'P 1'
#
loop_
_entity.id
_entity.type
_entity.pdbx_description
1 polymer ?
#
loop_
_entity_poly.entity_id
_entity_poly.type
_entity_poly.pdbx_seq_one_letter_code
_entity_poly.pdbx_strand_id
1 'polypeptide(L)'
;MNNLLTVEKLSKSFTDKILFDEISFGINEGDKIGVIGVNGTGKSTLLKIIAGVEKADGGTITTMNGLRIGYLPQMPEFDEGMTVINQVFKNDNPKMQTVKEYEEALFQVENNYSKEAETKLIELTEKMDKEDAWGLESEAKTILTKLGITDFHKEVQLLSGGQRKRVAMAGALISPVDILIMDEPTNHIDNETVDWLENYLGKCTKSLLMVTHDRYFLDRVVNKTIELDKGKLYTYQGNYSQFLELKAEREELEIAGERKRQNLLRRELAWIRRGAQARSTKQKARIERFEEVSAIKAPELRGSVEISVGASRLGRKTIEINNVSMSYEGKKYIDDFSYIILRDDRVGIIGHNGCGKSTLMNIITGRLAPDSGTVEIGDTVKIGVFAQENGEMDENMRVIDYIKEVAEYVPTADGRITASQMLEKFLFKGDIQWSPISKLSGGEKRRLYLLRVLMAAPNMLFLDEPTNDLDIETLTILEEYLEDFPGAVVTVSHDRYFLDKMVNRIFSFEG
;
A
#
# COMPACT_ATOMS: atom_id res chain seq x y z
N MET A 1 14.73 10.37 -25.47
CA MET A 1 13.77 9.48 -24.81
C MET A 1 12.48 9.56 -25.59
N ASN A 2 11.97 8.44 -26.04
CA ASN A 2 10.70 8.44 -26.78
C ASN A 2 9.54 8.54 -25.79
N ASN A 3 8.57 9.42 -26.11
CA ASN A 3 7.37 9.51 -25.30
C ASN A 3 6.43 8.35 -25.69
N LEU A 4 6.04 7.53 -24.73
CA LEU A 4 5.17 6.37 -24.94
C LEU A 4 3.70 6.73 -24.73
N LEU A 5 3.41 7.56 -23.71
CA LEU A 5 2.06 7.92 -23.34
C LEU A 5 2.03 9.32 -22.73
N THR A 6 1.05 10.12 -23.15
CA THR A 6 0.79 11.46 -22.58
C THR A 6 -0.63 11.55 -22.05
N VAL A 7 -0.77 12.00 -20.83
CA VAL A 7 -2.03 12.33 -20.16
C VAL A 7 -2.20 13.83 -20.16
N GLU A 8 -3.33 14.34 -20.64
CA GLU A 8 -3.62 15.78 -20.71
C GLU A 8 -4.97 16.08 -20.06
N LYS A 9 -4.94 16.97 -19.05
CA LYS A 9 -6.12 17.49 -18.34
C LYS A 9 -7.10 16.42 -17.89
N LEU A 10 -6.57 15.29 -17.38
CA LEU A 10 -7.39 14.18 -16.94
C LEU A 10 -8.12 14.54 -15.65
N SER A 11 -9.44 14.29 -15.63
CA SER A 11 -10.27 14.53 -14.46
C SER A 11 -11.13 13.30 -14.16
N LYS A 12 -11.32 13.02 -12.87
CA LYS A 12 -12.17 11.93 -12.37
C LYS A 12 -12.78 12.28 -11.02
N SER A 13 -14.07 11.97 -10.91
CA SER A 13 -14.83 12.11 -9.66
C SER A 13 -15.71 10.88 -9.42
N PHE A 14 -16.00 10.58 -8.16
CA PHE A 14 -17.03 9.62 -7.78
C PHE A 14 -18.04 10.31 -6.90
N THR A 15 -19.31 10.34 -7.35
CA THR A 15 -20.41 11.01 -6.68
C THR A 15 -20.07 12.45 -6.28
N ASP A 16 -19.72 12.71 -5.03
CA ASP A 16 -19.41 14.03 -4.48
C ASP A 16 -17.90 14.25 -4.23
N LYS A 17 -17.04 13.21 -4.48
CA LYS A 17 -15.61 13.27 -4.21
C LYS A 17 -14.82 13.42 -5.51
N ILE A 18 -14.18 14.57 -5.70
CA ILE A 18 -13.19 14.77 -6.77
C ILE A 18 -11.92 14.00 -6.36
N LEU A 19 -11.49 13.04 -7.21
CA LEU A 19 -10.25 12.30 -7.00
C LEU A 19 -9.06 13.10 -7.53
N PHE A 20 -9.18 13.58 -8.77
CA PHE A 20 -8.19 14.46 -9.40
C PHE A 20 -8.86 15.30 -10.50
N ASP A 21 -8.31 16.50 -10.71
CA ASP A 21 -8.85 17.48 -11.63
C ASP A 21 -7.75 18.08 -12.50
N GLU A 22 -7.95 18.03 -13.82
CA GLU A 22 -7.06 18.54 -14.87
C GLU A 22 -5.58 18.13 -14.71
N ILE A 23 -5.30 16.90 -14.26
CA ILE A 23 -3.92 16.42 -14.12
C ILE A 23 -3.29 16.11 -15.48
N SER A 24 -2.00 16.39 -15.62
CA SER A 24 -1.25 16.14 -16.85
C SER A 24 0.15 15.64 -16.55
N PHE A 25 0.58 14.57 -17.25
CA PHE A 25 1.94 14.03 -17.17
C PHE A 25 2.23 13.10 -18.34
N GLY A 26 3.50 12.72 -18.51
CA GLY A 26 3.93 11.80 -19.57
C GLY A 26 4.76 10.64 -19.02
N ILE A 27 4.69 9.52 -19.73
CA ILE A 27 5.51 8.33 -19.54
C ILE A 27 6.43 8.19 -20.73
N ASN A 28 7.74 8.21 -20.50
CA ASN A 28 8.74 8.00 -21.51
C ASN A 28 9.32 6.59 -21.44
N GLU A 29 9.99 6.18 -22.49
CA GLU A 29 10.72 4.93 -22.53
C GLU A 29 11.79 4.87 -21.41
N GLY A 30 11.75 3.80 -20.61
CA GLY A 30 12.63 3.61 -19.45
C GLY A 30 12.23 4.35 -18.17
N ASP A 31 11.11 5.10 -18.18
CA ASP A 31 10.56 5.68 -16.95
C ASP A 31 10.08 4.57 -16.00
N LYS A 32 10.53 4.61 -14.76
CA LYS A 32 10.04 3.77 -13.65
C LYS A 32 9.37 4.66 -12.64
N ILE A 33 8.05 4.78 -12.75
CA ILE A 33 7.26 5.78 -12.03
C ILE A 33 6.57 5.16 -10.83
N GLY A 34 6.84 5.70 -9.64
CA GLY A 34 6.08 5.41 -8.42
C GLY A 34 4.99 6.45 -8.20
N VAL A 35 3.74 6.00 -7.98
CA VAL A 35 2.61 6.87 -7.66
C VAL A 35 2.34 6.83 -6.17
N ILE A 36 2.44 7.97 -5.50
CA ILE A 36 2.31 8.13 -4.06
C ILE A 36 1.11 9.05 -3.74
N GLY A 37 0.54 8.88 -2.58
CA GLY A 37 -0.55 9.72 -2.05
C GLY A 37 -1.37 9.00 -1.00
N VAL A 38 -2.18 9.75 -0.24
CA VAL A 38 -3.06 9.21 0.80
C VAL A 38 -4.06 8.21 0.21
N ASN A 39 -4.51 7.25 1.00
CA ASN A 39 -5.56 6.33 0.58
C ASN A 39 -6.85 7.08 0.24
N GLY A 40 -7.53 6.64 -0.83
CA GLY A 40 -8.73 7.29 -1.35
C GLY A 40 -8.49 8.54 -2.20
N THR A 41 -7.25 8.88 -2.59
CA THR A 41 -6.94 9.99 -3.54
C THR A 41 -7.09 9.61 -5.01
N GLY A 42 -7.35 8.33 -5.31
CA GLY A 42 -7.58 7.89 -6.68
C GLY A 42 -6.36 7.27 -7.39
N LYS A 43 -5.33 6.84 -6.65
CA LYS A 43 -4.13 6.19 -7.23
C LYS A 43 -4.48 5.00 -8.12
N SER A 44 -5.20 4.01 -7.58
CA SER A 44 -5.63 2.81 -8.34
C SER A 44 -6.59 3.16 -9.48
N THR A 45 -7.44 4.17 -9.30
CA THR A 45 -8.33 4.66 -10.35
C THR A 45 -7.51 5.27 -11.50
N LEU A 46 -6.46 6.03 -11.20
CA LEU A 46 -5.55 6.56 -12.21
C LEU A 46 -4.88 5.43 -13.01
N LEU A 47 -4.39 4.39 -12.32
CA LEU A 47 -3.81 3.22 -12.99
C LEU A 47 -4.82 2.52 -13.90
N LYS A 48 -6.05 2.30 -13.44
CA LYS A 48 -7.14 1.69 -14.22
C LYS A 48 -7.49 2.50 -15.47
N ILE A 49 -7.52 3.83 -15.34
CA ILE A 49 -7.81 4.71 -16.49
C ILE A 49 -6.69 4.63 -17.51
N ILE A 50 -5.42 4.66 -17.10
CA ILE A 50 -4.27 4.53 -18.03
C ILE A 50 -4.22 3.16 -18.67
N ALA A 51 -4.59 2.10 -17.92
CA ALA A 51 -4.71 0.75 -18.44
C ALA A 51 -5.92 0.54 -19.37
N GLY A 52 -6.81 1.54 -19.50
CA GLY A 52 -8.02 1.44 -20.32
C GLY A 52 -9.16 0.61 -19.71
N VAL A 53 -9.04 0.23 -18.43
CA VAL A 53 -10.06 -0.56 -17.68
C VAL A 53 -11.21 0.34 -17.23
N GLU A 54 -10.92 1.61 -16.91
CA GLU A 54 -11.91 2.59 -16.45
C GLU A 54 -11.87 3.85 -17.32
N LYS A 55 -13.01 4.53 -17.45
CA LYS A 55 -13.11 5.77 -18.22
C LYS A 55 -12.90 6.99 -17.33
N ALA A 56 -12.17 7.98 -17.84
CA ALA A 56 -12.08 9.31 -17.25
C ALA A 56 -13.38 10.09 -17.49
N ASP A 57 -13.61 11.10 -16.64
CA ASP A 57 -14.74 12.04 -16.80
C ASP A 57 -14.37 13.19 -17.76
N GLY A 58 -13.07 13.52 -17.85
CA GLY A 58 -12.55 14.54 -18.77
C GLY A 58 -11.07 14.33 -19.09
N GLY A 59 -10.57 15.03 -20.09
CA GLY A 59 -9.19 14.94 -20.54
C GLY A 59 -8.97 13.88 -21.64
N THR A 60 -7.71 13.73 -22.05
CA THR A 60 -7.31 12.80 -23.12
C THR A 60 -6.04 12.05 -22.75
N ILE A 61 -5.96 10.80 -23.24
CA ILE A 61 -4.75 9.98 -23.15
C ILE A 61 -4.31 9.68 -24.58
N THR A 62 -3.11 10.12 -24.93
CA THR A 62 -2.50 9.88 -26.24
C THR A 62 -1.39 8.86 -26.08
N THR A 63 -1.43 7.79 -26.87
CA THR A 63 -0.43 6.72 -26.84
C THR A 63 0.34 6.64 -28.16
N MET A 64 1.57 6.18 -28.10
CA MET A 64 2.35 5.82 -29.29
C MET A 64 1.63 4.70 -30.05
N ASN A 65 1.69 4.74 -31.38
CA ASN A 65 1.08 3.71 -32.22
C ASN A 65 1.65 2.32 -31.92
N GLY A 66 0.76 1.35 -31.66
CA GLY A 66 1.14 -0.02 -31.33
C GLY A 66 1.64 -0.24 -29.92
N LEU A 67 1.49 0.75 -29.02
CA LEU A 67 1.86 0.62 -27.62
C LEU A 67 1.09 -0.50 -26.92
N ARG A 68 1.82 -1.39 -26.24
CA ARG A 68 1.25 -2.49 -25.48
C ARG A 68 1.37 -2.17 -23.99
N ILE A 69 0.24 -2.19 -23.30
CA ILE A 69 0.14 -1.91 -21.86
C ILE A 69 -0.27 -3.20 -21.15
N GLY A 70 0.50 -3.61 -20.14
CA GLY A 70 0.13 -4.67 -19.20
C GLY A 70 -0.37 -4.07 -17.90
N TYR A 71 -1.37 -4.69 -17.28
CA TYR A 71 -1.92 -4.22 -16.02
C TYR A 71 -2.05 -5.37 -15.02
N LEU A 72 -1.43 -5.20 -13.84
CA LEU A 72 -1.59 -6.06 -12.68
C LEU A 72 -2.47 -5.32 -11.66
N PRO A 73 -3.74 -5.69 -11.50
CA PRO A 73 -4.62 -5.10 -10.50
C PRO A 73 -4.27 -5.58 -9.09
N GLN A 74 -4.71 -4.83 -8.07
CA GLN A 74 -4.56 -5.20 -6.67
C GLN A 74 -5.23 -6.56 -6.37
N MET A 75 -6.42 -6.81 -6.93
CA MET A 75 -7.14 -8.08 -6.86
C MET A 75 -7.33 -8.63 -8.29
N PRO A 76 -6.51 -9.57 -8.72
CA PRO A 76 -6.66 -10.18 -10.04
C PRO A 76 -7.84 -11.16 -10.09
N GLU A 77 -8.56 -11.14 -11.20
CA GLU A 77 -9.63 -12.08 -11.52
C GLU A 77 -9.08 -13.25 -12.34
N PHE A 78 -9.63 -14.44 -12.13
CA PHE A 78 -9.20 -15.67 -12.76
C PHE A 78 -10.40 -16.40 -13.36
N ASP A 79 -10.19 -17.01 -14.52
CA ASP A 79 -11.21 -17.85 -15.13
C ASP A 79 -11.30 -19.21 -14.40
N GLU A 80 -12.49 -19.77 -14.38
CA GLU A 80 -12.73 -21.08 -13.77
C GLU A 80 -12.02 -22.22 -14.54
N GLY A 81 -11.45 -23.17 -13.81
CA GLY A 81 -10.81 -24.35 -14.36
C GLY A 81 -9.44 -24.12 -15.02
N MET A 82 -8.88 -22.92 -14.95
CA MET A 82 -7.54 -22.66 -15.48
C MET A 82 -6.44 -23.16 -14.56
N THR A 83 -5.40 -23.77 -15.15
CA THR A 83 -4.15 -24.10 -14.45
C THR A 83 -3.26 -22.84 -14.33
N VAL A 84 -2.28 -22.91 -13.40
CA VAL A 84 -1.28 -21.84 -13.20
C VAL A 84 -0.61 -21.45 -14.51
N ILE A 85 -0.09 -22.44 -15.26
CA ILE A 85 0.65 -22.18 -16.50
C ILE A 85 -0.25 -21.54 -17.56
N ASN A 86 -1.49 -22.01 -17.71
CA ASN A 86 -2.44 -21.45 -18.66
C ASN A 86 -2.84 -20.01 -18.31
N GLN A 87 -2.93 -19.69 -17.04
CA GLN A 87 -3.22 -18.35 -16.60
C GLN A 87 -2.06 -17.38 -16.87
N VAL A 88 -0.82 -17.83 -16.69
CA VAL A 88 0.38 -17.02 -16.96
C VAL A 88 0.48 -16.67 -18.44
N PHE A 89 0.15 -17.60 -19.34
CA PHE A 89 0.17 -17.39 -20.79
C PHE A 89 -1.16 -16.89 -21.37
N LYS A 90 -2.08 -16.44 -20.52
CA LYS A 90 -3.34 -15.82 -20.97
C LYS A 90 -3.08 -14.44 -21.56
N ASN A 91 -2.69 -14.39 -22.84
CA ASN A 91 -2.43 -13.16 -23.58
C ASN A 91 -2.71 -13.39 -25.07
N ASP A 92 -3.07 -12.34 -25.82
CA ASP A 92 -3.30 -12.40 -27.27
C ASP A 92 -2.01 -12.47 -28.11
N ASN A 93 -0.84 -12.51 -27.46
CA ASN A 93 0.44 -12.63 -28.16
C ASN A 93 0.61 -14.03 -28.74
N PRO A 94 0.87 -14.18 -30.07
CA PRO A 94 0.98 -15.48 -30.72
C PRO A 94 2.01 -16.42 -30.08
N LYS A 95 3.19 -15.92 -29.67
CA LYS A 95 4.21 -16.72 -28.99
C LYS A 95 3.72 -17.28 -27.67
N MET A 96 3.00 -16.46 -26.87
CA MET A 96 2.43 -16.91 -25.59
C MET A 96 1.34 -17.98 -25.79
N GLN A 97 0.53 -17.85 -26.84
CA GLN A 97 -0.45 -18.86 -27.20
C GLN A 97 0.22 -20.19 -27.59
N THR A 98 1.29 -20.12 -28.37
CA THR A 98 2.07 -21.31 -28.76
C THR A 98 2.66 -22.03 -27.54
N VAL A 99 3.25 -21.31 -26.59
CA VAL A 99 3.76 -21.90 -25.34
C VAL A 99 2.62 -22.52 -24.53
N LYS A 100 1.49 -21.85 -24.42
CA LYS A 100 0.30 -22.38 -23.72
C LYS A 100 -0.18 -23.70 -24.34
N GLU A 101 -0.38 -23.71 -25.68
CA GLU A 101 -0.81 -24.91 -26.41
C GLU A 101 0.20 -26.06 -26.24
N TYR A 102 1.52 -25.76 -26.26
CA TYR A 102 2.59 -26.72 -26.04
C TYR A 102 2.51 -27.34 -24.62
N GLU A 103 2.40 -26.53 -23.57
CA GLU A 103 2.29 -26.99 -22.18
C GLU A 103 1.03 -27.84 -21.96
N GLU A 104 -0.10 -27.47 -22.57
CA GLU A 104 -1.32 -28.27 -22.52
C GLU A 104 -1.15 -29.63 -23.21
N ALA A 105 -0.51 -29.66 -24.37
CA ALA A 105 -0.26 -30.90 -25.10
C ALA A 105 0.73 -31.79 -24.35
N LEU A 106 1.79 -31.22 -23.75
CA LEU A 106 2.76 -31.94 -22.92
C LEU A 106 2.05 -32.60 -21.73
N PHE A 107 1.25 -31.86 -21.00
CA PHE A 107 0.49 -32.37 -19.86
C PHE A 107 -0.48 -33.49 -20.25
N GLN A 108 -1.12 -33.38 -21.43
CA GLN A 108 -1.99 -34.44 -21.95
C GLN A 108 -1.22 -35.72 -22.29
N VAL A 109 -0.05 -35.61 -22.90
CA VAL A 109 0.81 -36.77 -23.20
C VAL A 109 1.30 -37.47 -21.94
N GLU A 110 1.66 -36.70 -20.89
CA GLU A 110 2.13 -37.25 -19.61
C GLU A 110 1.03 -37.95 -18.80
N ASN A 111 -0.19 -37.43 -18.82
CA ASN A 111 -1.28 -37.93 -17.96
C ASN A 111 -2.29 -38.85 -18.71
N ASN A 112 -2.53 -38.59 -20.00
CA ASN A 112 -3.49 -39.30 -20.84
C ASN A 112 -2.92 -39.56 -22.23
N TYR A 113 -1.91 -40.43 -22.34
CA TYR A 113 -1.26 -40.70 -23.62
C TYR A 113 -2.23 -41.10 -24.71
N SER A 114 -2.23 -40.41 -25.84
CA SER A 114 -2.90 -40.79 -27.08
C SER A 114 -2.00 -40.42 -28.27
N LYS A 115 -2.13 -41.17 -29.37
CA LYS A 115 -1.35 -40.87 -30.61
C LYS A 115 -1.68 -39.49 -31.15
N GLU A 116 -2.91 -39.02 -30.98
CA GLU A 116 -3.31 -37.67 -31.41
C GLU A 116 -2.60 -36.60 -30.54
N ALA A 117 -2.52 -36.81 -29.22
CA ALA A 117 -1.80 -35.90 -28.31
C ALA A 117 -0.31 -35.85 -28.63
N GLU A 118 0.33 -37.01 -28.95
CA GLU A 118 1.73 -37.08 -29.34
C GLU A 118 1.98 -36.34 -30.66
N THR A 119 1.12 -36.53 -31.67
CA THR A 119 1.25 -35.83 -32.96
C THR A 119 1.12 -34.32 -32.78
N LYS A 120 0.15 -33.88 -31.97
CA LYS A 120 -0.04 -32.47 -31.65
C LYS A 120 1.17 -31.87 -30.92
N LEU A 121 1.79 -32.62 -29.98
CA LEU A 121 2.98 -32.18 -29.27
C LEU A 121 4.16 -31.99 -30.24
N ILE A 122 4.35 -32.89 -31.22
CA ILE A 122 5.41 -32.77 -32.23
C ILE A 122 5.17 -31.51 -33.09
N GLU A 123 3.95 -31.27 -33.58
CA GLU A 123 3.62 -30.07 -34.36
C GLU A 123 3.88 -28.79 -33.56
N LEU A 124 3.51 -28.78 -32.28
CA LEU A 124 3.73 -27.61 -31.40
C LEU A 124 5.21 -27.42 -31.07
N THR A 125 6.00 -28.51 -30.95
CA THR A 125 7.46 -28.43 -30.79
C THR A 125 8.11 -27.74 -31.99
N GLU A 126 7.72 -28.11 -33.22
CA GLU A 126 8.20 -27.43 -34.42
C GLU A 126 7.79 -25.95 -34.47
N LYS A 127 6.60 -25.62 -33.96
CA LYS A 127 6.10 -24.23 -33.88
C LYS A 127 6.89 -23.44 -32.85
N MET A 128 7.19 -24.03 -31.67
CA MET A 128 8.05 -23.45 -30.64
C MET A 128 9.45 -23.11 -31.18
N ASP A 129 10.05 -24.01 -31.97
CA ASP A 129 11.33 -23.80 -32.62
C ASP A 129 11.27 -22.63 -33.63
N LYS A 130 10.25 -22.61 -34.51
CA LYS A 130 10.07 -21.55 -35.51
C LYS A 130 9.89 -20.16 -34.91
N GLU A 131 9.18 -20.08 -33.79
CA GLU A 131 8.88 -18.83 -33.11
C GLU A 131 9.94 -18.43 -32.08
N ASP A 132 10.97 -19.26 -31.86
CA ASP A 132 11.98 -19.06 -30.80
C ASP A 132 11.30 -18.78 -29.44
N ALA A 133 10.40 -19.69 -29.04
CA ALA A 133 9.52 -19.50 -27.87
C ALA A 133 10.00 -20.22 -26.60
N TRP A 134 11.05 -21.08 -26.70
CA TRP A 134 11.62 -21.81 -25.56
C TRP A 134 12.14 -20.90 -24.43
N GLY A 135 12.72 -19.75 -24.79
CA GLY A 135 13.18 -18.77 -23.82
C GLY A 135 12.05 -18.26 -22.95
N LEU A 136 10.86 -18.04 -23.53
CA LEU A 136 9.69 -17.54 -22.83
C LEU A 136 9.12 -18.57 -21.84
N GLU A 137 9.06 -19.85 -22.25
CA GLU A 137 8.63 -20.94 -21.37
C GLU A 137 9.58 -21.08 -20.15
N SER A 138 10.87 -21.11 -20.40
CA SER A 138 11.88 -21.22 -19.35
C SER A 138 11.85 -20.02 -18.38
N GLU A 139 11.67 -18.81 -18.91
CA GLU A 139 11.52 -17.59 -18.12
C GLU A 139 10.26 -17.66 -17.24
N ALA A 140 9.14 -18.12 -17.80
CA ALA A 140 7.89 -18.29 -17.07
C ALA A 140 8.02 -19.23 -15.88
N LYS A 141 8.59 -20.42 -16.09
CA LYS A 141 8.81 -21.40 -15.03
C LYS A 141 9.80 -20.88 -13.97
N THR A 142 10.82 -20.15 -14.39
CA THR A 142 11.78 -19.51 -13.49
C THR A 142 11.10 -18.45 -12.61
N ILE A 143 10.31 -17.56 -13.20
CA ILE A 143 9.58 -16.52 -12.47
C ILE A 143 8.58 -17.13 -11.49
N LEU A 144 7.79 -18.13 -11.93
CA LEU A 144 6.85 -18.84 -11.07
C LEU A 144 7.55 -19.47 -9.86
N THR A 145 8.67 -20.17 -10.11
CA THR A 145 9.47 -20.80 -9.04
C THR A 145 10.00 -19.76 -8.05
N LYS A 146 10.52 -18.62 -8.54
CA LYS A 146 10.97 -17.51 -7.70
C LYS A 146 9.84 -16.86 -6.89
N LEU A 147 8.65 -16.88 -7.43
CA LEU A 147 7.44 -16.45 -6.72
C LEU A 147 6.86 -17.54 -5.80
N GLY A 148 7.57 -18.67 -5.60
CA GLY A 148 7.15 -19.77 -4.71
C GLY A 148 5.97 -20.59 -5.24
N ILE A 149 5.79 -20.63 -6.55
CA ILE A 149 4.80 -21.48 -7.23
C ILE A 149 5.57 -22.60 -7.95
N THR A 150 5.48 -23.83 -7.45
CA THR A 150 6.21 -24.99 -7.96
C THR A 150 5.33 -25.97 -8.74
N ASP A 151 4.01 -25.98 -8.48
CA ASP A 151 3.05 -26.81 -9.20
C ASP A 151 2.37 -25.97 -10.29
N PHE A 152 2.84 -26.10 -11.52
CA PHE A 152 2.39 -25.29 -12.66
C PHE A 152 1.06 -25.77 -13.25
N HIS A 153 0.66 -27.01 -12.96
CA HIS A 153 -0.56 -27.63 -13.49
C HIS A 153 -1.71 -27.59 -12.48
N LYS A 154 -1.47 -27.11 -11.28
CA LYS A 154 -2.52 -26.91 -10.26
C LYS A 154 -3.55 -25.88 -10.74
N GLU A 155 -4.82 -26.17 -10.46
CA GLU A 155 -5.90 -25.19 -10.73
C GLU A 155 -5.72 -23.94 -9.86
N VAL A 156 -5.85 -22.76 -10.47
CA VAL A 156 -5.66 -21.48 -9.78
C VAL A 156 -6.67 -21.29 -8.64
N GLN A 157 -7.85 -21.87 -8.75
CA GLN A 157 -8.89 -21.78 -7.71
C GLN A 157 -8.50 -22.48 -6.41
N LEU A 158 -7.65 -23.51 -6.48
CA LEU A 158 -7.16 -24.24 -5.30
C LEU A 158 -5.99 -23.52 -4.60
N LEU A 159 -5.57 -22.39 -5.12
CA LEU A 159 -4.50 -21.59 -4.55
C LEU A 159 -5.05 -20.58 -3.52
N SER A 160 -4.23 -20.25 -2.52
CA SER A 160 -4.52 -19.15 -1.61
C SER A 160 -4.57 -17.79 -2.35
N GLY A 161 -5.21 -16.77 -1.76
CA GLY A 161 -5.27 -15.43 -2.34
C GLY A 161 -3.89 -14.85 -2.68
N GLY A 162 -2.90 -15.02 -1.79
CA GLY A 162 -1.52 -14.61 -2.03
C GLY A 162 -0.83 -15.38 -3.16
N GLN A 163 -1.07 -16.70 -3.27
CA GLN A 163 -0.55 -17.49 -4.38
C GLN A 163 -1.17 -17.08 -5.71
N ARG A 164 -2.49 -16.84 -5.74
CA ARG A 164 -3.18 -16.33 -6.93
C ARG A 164 -2.59 -15.00 -7.40
N LYS A 165 -2.35 -14.05 -6.49
CA LYS A 165 -1.72 -12.77 -6.83
C LYS A 165 -0.32 -12.96 -7.44
N ARG A 166 0.49 -13.90 -6.92
CA ARG A 166 1.82 -14.24 -7.46
C ARG A 166 1.76 -14.84 -8.86
N VAL A 167 0.74 -15.67 -9.14
CA VAL A 167 0.50 -16.19 -10.50
C VAL A 167 0.16 -15.06 -11.48
N ALA A 168 -0.74 -14.13 -11.10
CA ALA A 168 -1.06 -12.97 -11.93
C ALA A 168 0.16 -12.08 -12.17
N MET A 169 0.99 -11.90 -11.15
CA MET A 169 2.25 -11.16 -11.26
C MET A 169 3.19 -11.83 -12.26
N ALA A 170 3.36 -13.17 -12.20
CA ALA A 170 4.17 -13.90 -13.18
C ALA A 170 3.70 -13.61 -14.62
N GLY A 171 2.39 -13.69 -14.88
CA GLY A 171 1.82 -13.37 -16.18
C GLY A 171 2.10 -11.94 -16.64
N ALA A 172 2.00 -10.96 -15.73
CA ALA A 172 2.28 -9.55 -16.02
C ALA A 172 3.78 -9.31 -16.33
N LEU A 173 4.67 -9.94 -15.58
CA LEU A 173 6.13 -9.81 -15.78
C LEU A 173 6.59 -10.42 -17.10
N ILE A 174 6.05 -11.56 -17.49
CA ILE A 174 6.41 -12.29 -18.71
C ILE A 174 5.83 -11.60 -19.96
N SER A 175 4.66 -10.96 -19.83
CA SER A 175 3.97 -10.33 -20.97
C SER A 175 4.87 -9.38 -21.74
N PRO A 176 4.94 -9.47 -23.08
CA PRO A 176 5.77 -8.60 -23.90
C PRO A 176 5.09 -7.23 -24.09
N VAL A 177 5.17 -6.39 -23.06
CA VAL A 177 4.57 -5.05 -23.00
C VAL A 177 5.62 -3.96 -22.96
N ASP A 178 5.25 -2.77 -23.41
CA ASP A 178 6.12 -1.59 -23.43
C ASP A 178 5.98 -0.80 -22.12
N ILE A 179 4.76 -0.77 -21.57
CA ILE A 179 4.45 -0.22 -20.23
C ILE A 179 3.83 -1.31 -19.37
N LEU A 180 4.38 -1.53 -18.19
CA LEU A 180 3.81 -2.42 -17.17
C LEU A 180 3.26 -1.57 -16.02
N ILE A 181 1.96 -1.69 -15.79
CA ILE A 181 1.23 -1.01 -14.71
C ILE A 181 0.97 -2.01 -13.59
N MET A 182 1.34 -1.67 -12.35
CA MET A 182 1.18 -2.54 -11.19
C MET A 182 0.54 -1.81 -10.01
N ASP A 183 -0.52 -2.39 -9.44
CA ASP A 183 -1.22 -1.86 -8.28
C ASP A 183 -0.89 -2.71 -7.05
N GLU A 184 -0.10 -2.15 -6.12
CA GLU A 184 0.39 -2.77 -4.89
C GLU A 184 1.06 -4.16 -5.11
N PRO A 185 2.12 -4.24 -5.94
CA PRO A 185 2.75 -5.53 -6.26
C PRO A 185 3.43 -6.18 -5.05
N THR A 186 3.87 -5.42 -4.07
CA THR A 186 4.61 -5.91 -2.89
C THR A 186 3.71 -6.41 -1.76
N ASN A 187 2.40 -6.12 -1.78
CA ASN A 187 1.48 -6.55 -0.73
C ASN A 187 1.32 -8.07 -0.68
N HIS A 188 1.41 -8.64 0.51
CA HIS A 188 1.28 -10.07 0.81
C HIS A 188 2.40 -10.95 0.23
N ILE A 189 3.55 -10.36 -0.06
CA ILE A 189 4.76 -11.07 -0.54
C ILE A 189 5.80 -11.03 0.58
N ASP A 190 6.56 -12.12 0.73
CA ASP A 190 7.67 -12.17 1.68
C ASP A 190 8.91 -11.42 1.18
N ASN A 191 9.81 -11.10 2.10
CA ASN A 191 10.98 -10.27 1.82
C ASN A 191 11.91 -10.86 0.75
N GLU A 192 12.07 -12.17 0.69
CA GLU A 192 12.92 -12.82 -0.31
C GLU A 192 12.36 -12.62 -1.73
N THR A 193 11.06 -12.77 -1.86
CA THR A 193 10.36 -12.53 -3.13
C THR A 193 10.39 -11.05 -3.52
N VAL A 194 10.27 -10.13 -2.55
CA VAL A 194 10.39 -8.67 -2.79
C VAL A 194 11.81 -8.34 -3.28
N ASP A 195 12.86 -8.82 -2.62
CA ASP A 195 14.25 -8.61 -3.05
C ASP A 195 14.51 -9.11 -4.48
N TRP A 196 13.95 -10.28 -4.81
CA TRP A 196 14.06 -10.79 -6.17
C TRP A 196 13.33 -9.88 -7.18
N LEU A 197 12.10 -9.43 -6.84
CA LEU A 197 11.29 -8.55 -7.69
C LEU A 197 11.97 -7.19 -7.92
N GLU A 198 12.56 -6.58 -6.88
CA GLU A 198 13.38 -5.37 -6.97
C GLU A 198 14.50 -5.53 -8.01
N ASN A 199 15.27 -6.63 -7.90
CA ASN A 199 16.35 -6.91 -8.81
C ASN A 199 15.88 -7.16 -10.25
N TYR A 200 14.76 -7.85 -10.43
CA TYR A 200 14.18 -8.12 -11.74
C TYR A 200 13.68 -6.83 -12.40
N LEU A 201 12.87 -6.04 -11.71
CA LEU A 201 12.34 -4.78 -12.22
C LEU A 201 13.42 -3.70 -12.37
N GLY A 202 14.45 -3.72 -11.52
CA GLY A 202 15.59 -2.84 -11.63
C GLY A 202 16.33 -3.00 -12.97
N LYS A 203 16.43 -4.24 -13.48
CA LYS A 203 17.09 -4.59 -14.75
C LYS A 203 16.14 -4.58 -15.95
N CYS A 204 14.84 -4.54 -15.72
CA CYS A 204 13.84 -4.58 -16.78
C CYS A 204 13.91 -3.33 -17.65
N THR A 205 13.81 -3.50 -18.96
CA THR A 205 13.79 -2.41 -19.96
C THR A 205 12.39 -1.82 -20.16
N LYS A 206 11.34 -2.48 -19.68
CA LYS A 206 9.95 -1.99 -19.76
C LYS A 206 9.81 -0.72 -18.94
N SER A 207 8.99 0.22 -19.40
CA SER A 207 8.57 1.34 -18.57
C SER A 207 7.57 0.88 -17.53
N LEU A 208 7.68 1.39 -16.31
CA LEU A 208 6.86 0.98 -15.18
C LEU A 208 6.02 2.15 -14.68
N LEU A 209 4.76 1.86 -14.31
CA LEU A 209 3.91 2.76 -13.56
C LEU A 209 3.32 1.94 -12.39
N MET A 210 3.67 2.28 -11.16
CA MET A 210 3.26 1.48 -10.03
C MET A 210 2.76 2.29 -8.85
N VAL A 211 1.83 1.72 -8.11
CA VAL A 211 1.45 2.15 -6.76
C VAL A 211 2.03 1.14 -5.79
N THR A 212 2.78 1.58 -4.81
CA THR A 212 3.21 0.75 -3.68
C THR A 212 3.48 1.60 -2.45
N HIS A 213 3.34 1.02 -1.29
CA HIS A 213 3.65 1.63 0.01
C HIS A 213 5.00 1.17 0.56
N ASP A 214 5.69 0.26 -0.12
CA ASP A 214 7.05 -0.19 0.21
C ASP A 214 8.07 0.89 -0.19
N ARG A 215 8.62 1.57 0.83
CA ARG A 215 9.54 2.71 0.65
C ARG A 215 10.89 2.27 0.10
N TYR A 216 11.40 1.10 0.53
CA TYR A 216 12.66 0.56 -0.01
C TYR A 216 12.51 0.15 -1.47
N PHE A 217 11.38 -0.46 -1.81
CA PHE A 217 11.07 -0.80 -3.19
C PHE A 217 11.02 0.45 -4.09
N LEU A 218 10.31 1.49 -3.62
CA LEU A 218 10.28 2.79 -4.33
C LEU A 218 11.68 3.40 -4.48
N ASP A 219 12.51 3.31 -3.44
CA ASP A 219 13.84 3.90 -3.47
C ASP A 219 14.80 3.18 -4.43
N ARG A 220 14.66 1.86 -4.58
CA ARG A 220 15.55 1.03 -5.42
C ARG A 220 15.11 0.89 -6.87
N VAL A 221 13.81 0.88 -7.12
CA VAL A 221 13.27 0.59 -8.47
C VAL A 221 12.88 1.87 -9.22
N VAL A 222 12.39 2.89 -8.52
CA VAL A 222 11.77 4.07 -9.12
C VAL A 222 12.82 5.13 -9.47
N ASN A 223 12.67 5.76 -10.65
CA ASN A 223 13.50 6.90 -11.08
C ASN A 223 12.70 8.21 -11.25
N LYS A 224 11.36 8.13 -11.07
CA LYS A 224 10.46 9.27 -11.15
C LYS A 224 9.27 9.04 -10.23
N THR A 225 8.95 10.00 -9.38
CA THR A 225 7.85 9.90 -8.43
C THR A 225 6.73 10.86 -8.80
N ILE A 226 5.50 10.39 -8.74
CA ILE A 226 4.28 11.19 -8.93
C ILE A 226 3.49 11.18 -7.62
N GLU A 227 3.21 12.35 -7.09
CA GLU A 227 2.37 12.53 -5.91
C GLU A 227 0.97 13.01 -6.30
N LEU A 228 -0.06 12.28 -5.86
CA LEU A 228 -1.46 12.73 -5.89
C LEU A 228 -1.83 13.31 -4.52
N ASP A 229 -1.93 14.64 -4.45
CA ASP A 229 -2.32 15.35 -3.24
C ASP A 229 -3.46 16.34 -3.53
N LYS A 230 -4.58 16.22 -2.81
CA LYS A 230 -5.76 17.12 -2.88
C LYS A 230 -6.27 17.36 -4.31
N GLY A 231 -6.31 16.31 -5.11
CA GLY A 231 -6.78 16.36 -6.50
C GLY A 231 -5.78 16.91 -7.51
N LYS A 232 -4.58 17.27 -7.08
CA LYS A 232 -3.48 17.75 -7.93
C LYS A 232 -2.42 16.67 -8.08
N LEU A 233 -1.63 16.78 -9.16
CA LEU A 233 -0.51 15.91 -9.43
C LEU A 233 0.79 16.70 -9.42
N TYR A 234 1.75 16.21 -8.66
CA TYR A 234 3.11 16.76 -8.61
C TYR A 234 4.09 15.69 -9.10
N THR A 235 5.02 16.09 -9.95
CA THR A 235 6.04 15.19 -10.51
C THR A 235 7.42 15.56 -9.98
N TYR A 236 8.14 14.55 -9.47
CA TYR A 236 9.50 14.68 -8.95
C TYR A 236 10.42 13.74 -9.72
N GLN A 237 11.56 14.25 -10.14
CA GLN A 237 12.62 13.44 -10.75
C GLN A 237 13.45 12.83 -9.64
N GLY A 238 13.47 11.51 -9.56
CA GLY A 238 14.23 10.77 -8.57
C GLY A 238 13.44 9.67 -7.88
N ASN A 239 14.14 8.95 -6.99
CA ASN A 239 13.62 7.89 -6.15
C ASN A 239 12.84 8.45 -4.93
N TYR A 240 12.49 7.56 -4.01
CA TYR A 240 11.70 7.95 -2.82
C TYR A 240 12.46 8.92 -1.91
N SER A 241 13.74 8.71 -1.66
CA SER A 241 14.56 9.61 -0.82
C SER A 241 14.64 11.03 -1.41
N GLN A 242 14.90 11.14 -2.71
CA GLN A 242 14.91 12.42 -3.41
C GLN A 242 13.53 13.08 -3.44
N PHE A 243 12.48 12.31 -3.58
CA PHE A 243 11.11 12.81 -3.47
C PHE A 243 10.85 13.48 -2.11
N LEU A 244 11.28 12.88 -1.00
CA LEU A 244 11.09 13.47 0.34
C LEU A 244 11.78 14.85 0.47
N GLU A 245 13.01 14.98 -0.03
CA GLU A 245 13.75 16.24 -0.04
C GLU A 245 13.03 17.32 -0.86
N LEU A 246 12.68 16.98 -2.11
CA LEU A 246 12.00 17.91 -3.02
C LEU A 246 10.60 18.29 -2.54
N LYS A 247 9.89 17.36 -1.89
CA LYS A 247 8.59 17.63 -1.26
C LYS A 247 8.74 18.62 -0.11
N ALA A 248 9.72 18.42 0.77
CA ALA A 248 9.98 19.33 1.88
C ALA A 248 10.30 20.75 1.39
N GLU A 249 11.16 20.88 0.37
CA GLU A 249 11.45 22.17 -0.26
C GLU A 249 10.19 22.85 -0.85
N ARG A 250 9.33 22.08 -1.52
CA ARG A 250 8.06 22.61 -2.06
C ARG A 250 7.16 23.11 -0.94
N GLU A 251 6.96 22.33 0.13
CA GLU A 251 6.11 22.70 1.27
C GLU A 251 6.63 23.95 1.97
N GLU A 252 7.95 24.09 2.16
CA GLU A 252 8.57 25.31 2.70
C GLU A 252 8.30 26.54 1.82
N LEU A 253 8.42 26.40 0.49
CA LEU A 253 8.12 27.47 -0.46
C LEU A 253 6.64 27.87 -0.43
N GLU A 254 5.73 26.91 -0.34
CA GLU A 254 4.29 27.15 -0.21
C GLU A 254 3.96 27.91 1.10
N ILE A 255 4.56 27.50 2.23
CA ILE A 255 4.42 28.19 3.53
C ILE A 255 4.95 29.62 3.47
N ALA A 256 6.13 29.80 2.88
CA ALA A 256 6.72 31.14 2.72
C ALA A 256 5.87 32.03 1.79
N GLY A 257 5.34 31.45 0.72
CA GLY A 257 4.40 32.12 -0.20
C GLY A 257 3.12 32.57 0.51
N GLU A 258 2.53 31.67 1.32
CA GLU A 258 1.32 31.98 2.09
C GLU A 258 1.55 33.06 3.14
N ARG A 259 2.68 33.04 3.86
CA ARG A 259 3.05 34.12 4.78
C ARG A 259 3.16 35.48 4.07
N LYS A 260 3.76 35.50 2.86
CA LYS A 260 3.83 36.71 2.04
C LYS A 260 2.44 37.18 1.60
N ARG A 261 1.57 36.26 1.17
CA ARG A 261 0.17 36.54 0.80
C ARG A 261 -0.62 37.12 1.96
N GLN A 262 -0.56 36.52 3.13
CA GLN A 262 -1.24 37.02 4.35
C GLN A 262 -0.74 38.42 4.76
N ASN A 263 0.55 38.67 4.68
CA ASN A 263 1.12 39.98 4.95
C ASN A 263 0.63 41.04 3.94
N LEU A 264 0.50 40.65 2.67
CA LEU A 264 -0.08 41.53 1.64
C LEU A 264 -1.54 41.83 1.96
N LEU A 265 -2.36 40.80 2.21
CA LEU A 265 -3.78 40.93 2.55
C LEU A 265 -3.99 41.81 3.79
N ARG A 266 -3.19 41.64 4.84
CA ARG A 266 -3.25 42.51 6.05
C ARG A 266 -2.96 43.98 5.71
N ARG A 267 -1.97 44.27 4.88
CA ARG A 267 -1.65 45.65 4.45
C ARG A 267 -2.76 46.24 3.59
N GLU A 268 -3.28 45.49 2.63
CA GLU A 268 -4.36 45.92 1.77
C GLU A 268 -5.66 46.15 2.54
N LEU A 269 -6.00 45.25 3.47
CA LEU A 269 -7.16 45.34 4.36
C LEU A 269 -7.04 46.61 5.25
N ALA A 270 -5.86 46.84 5.82
CA ALA A 270 -5.63 48.03 6.63
C ALA A 270 -5.78 49.33 5.81
N TRP A 271 -5.35 49.31 4.54
CA TRP A 271 -5.53 50.43 3.63
C TRP A 271 -7.04 50.62 3.25
N ILE A 272 -7.77 49.59 2.95
CA ILE A 272 -9.21 49.64 2.67
C ILE A 272 -9.98 50.18 3.89
N ARG A 273 -9.69 49.73 5.11
CA ARG A 273 -10.30 50.18 6.37
C ARG A 273 -10.06 51.64 6.70
N ARG A 274 -8.99 52.24 6.21
CA ARG A 274 -8.67 53.71 6.38
C ARG A 274 -9.52 54.61 5.48
N GLY A 275 -10.57 54.08 4.82
CA GLY A 275 -11.52 54.89 4.06
C GLY A 275 -11.07 55.24 2.65
N ALA A 276 -10.39 54.29 1.97
CA ALA A 276 -10.06 54.42 0.57
C ALA A 276 -11.33 54.60 -0.27
N GLN A 277 -11.71 55.84 -0.54
CA GLN A 277 -12.82 56.13 -1.45
C GLN A 277 -12.39 55.74 -2.87
N ALA A 278 -13.09 54.79 -3.50
CA ALA A 278 -12.82 54.28 -4.85
C ALA A 278 -13.16 55.32 -5.93
N ARG A 279 -12.48 56.50 -5.89
CA ARG A 279 -12.68 57.58 -6.84
C ARG A 279 -11.70 57.57 -8.04
N SER A 280 -10.71 56.68 -8.06
CA SER A 280 -9.75 56.59 -9.17
C SER A 280 -9.64 55.18 -9.71
N THR A 281 -9.37 55.03 -10.99
CA THR A 281 -9.19 53.73 -11.70
C THR A 281 -8.12 52.86 -11.02
N LYS A 282 -7.03 53.49 -10.48
CA LYS A 282 -5.98 52.78 -9.74
C LYS A 282 -6.44 52.21 -8.42
N GLN A 283 -7.37 52.86 -7.75
CA GLN A 283 -7.93 52.38 -6.48
C GLN A 283 -8.89 51.21 -6.73
N LYS A 284 -9.69 51.25 -7.80
CA LYS A 284 -10.57 50.17 -8.20
C LYS A 284 -9.78 48.88 -8.55
N ALA A 285 -8.75 49.00 -9.38
CA ALA A 285 -7.86 47.90 -9.74
C ALA A 285 -7.15 47.29 -8.51
N ARG A 286 -6.86 48.09 -7.46
CA ARG A 286 -6.21 47.59 -6.23
C ARG A 286 -7.22 46.82 -5.36
N ILE A 287 -8.50 47.22 -5.32
CA ILE A 287 -9.57 46.50 -4.63
C ILE A 287 -9.85 45.16 -5.35
N GLU A 288 -9.98 45.20 -6.67
CA GLU A 288 -10.16 43.97 -7.49
C GLU A 288 -9.03 42.97 -7.26
N ARG A 289 -7.77 43.43 -7.25
CA ARG A 289 -6.62 42.58 -6.93
C ARG A 289 -6.65 42.03 -5.50
N PHE A 290 -7.14 42.82 -4.52
CA PHE A 290 -7.34 42.32 -3.15
C PHE A 290 -8.39 41.21 -3.11
N GLU A 291 -9.51 41.36 -3.81
CA GLU A 291 -10.56 40.37 -3.93
C GLU A 291 -10.04 39.10 -4.60
N GLU A 292 -9.31 39.21 -5.71
CA GLU A 292 -8.64 38.08 -6.37
C GLU A 292 -7.71 37.33 -5.42
N VAL A 293 -6.79 38.04 -4.74
CA VAL A 293 -5.83 37.43 -3.81
C VAL A 293 -6.51 36.87 -2.57
N SER A 294 -7.63 37.46 -2.10
CA SER A 294 -8.39 36.96 -0.95
C SER A 294 -9.22 35.72 -1.29
N ALA A 295 -9.65 35.58 -2.54
CA ALA A 295 -10.39 34.40 -3.02
C ALA A 295 -9.53 33.12 -3.11
N ILE A 296 -8.20 33.25 -3.14
CA ILE A 296 -7.29 32.11 -3.14
C ILE A 296 -7.38 31.41 -1.77
N LYS A 297 -7.82 30.15 -1.75
CA LYS A 297 -7.84 29.34 -0.52
C LYS A 297 -6.42 29.18 0.01
N ALA A 298 -6.23 29.42 1.31
CA ALA A 298 -4.95 29.17 1.96
C ALA A 298 -4.59 27.68 1.83
N PRO A 299 -3.30 27.34 1.58
CA PRO A 299 -2.86 25.97 1.69
C PRO A 299 -3.14 25.49 3.12
N GLU A 300 -3.76 24.32 3.27
CA GLU A 300 -3.92 23.69 4.57
C GLU A 300 -2.54 23.27 5.06
N LEU A 301 -2.00 24.03 5.99
CA LEU A 301 -0.75 23.68 6.66
C LEU A 301 -0.95 22.38 7.43
N ARG A 302 -0.12 21.40 7.17
CA ARG A 302 -0.03 20.20 8.00
C ARG A 302 0.57 20.65 9.33
N GLY A 303 -0.23 20.74 10.39
CA GLY A 303 0.28 20.95 11.72
C GLY A 303 1.01 19.67 12.16
N SER A 304 2.31 19.74 12.40
CA SER A 304 3.00 18.75 13.20
C SER A 304 2.46 18.87 14.63
N VAL A 305 1.54 18.01 14.98
CA VAL A 305 1.08 17.95 16.38
C VAL A 305 1.80 16.77 17.00
N GLU A 306 2.80 17.05 17.83
CA GLU A 306 3.47 16.05 18.65
C GLU A 306 2.43 15.21 19.38
N ILE A 307 2.52 13.90 19.24
CA ILE A 307 1.62 12.95 19.92
C ILE A 307 2.34 12.49 21.18
N SER A 308 2.29 13.26 22.26
CA SER A 308 2.69 12.72 23.56
C SER A 308 1.62 11.75 24.05
N VAL A 309 1.93 10.47 24.12
CA VAL A 309 0.99 9.40 24.49
C VAL A 309 1.10 9.11 25.97
N GLY A 310 -0.01 9.28 26.70
CA GLY A 310 -0.15 8.77 28.05
C GLY A 310 -0.56 7.31 28.02
N ALA A 311 0.37 6.38 28.27
CA ALA A 311 -0.02 4.99 28.46
C ALA A 311 -0.47 4.73 29.90
N SER A 312 -1.33 3.73 30.09
CA SER A 312 -1.67 3.22 31.41
C SER A 312 -0.41 2.60 32.07
N ARG A 313 -0.28 2.76 33.38
CA ARG A 313 0.88 2.26 34.13
C ARG A 313 1.02 0.74 33.97
N LEU A 314 2.13 0.26 33.45
CA LEU A 314 2.47 -1.15 33.37
C LEU A 314 3.15 -1.58 34.67
N GLY A 315 2.69 -2.68 35.26
CA GLY A 315 3.26 -3.29 36.47
C GLY A 315 4.60 -3.99 36.19
N ARG A 316 5.14 -4.68 37.20
CA ARG A 316 6.38 -5.48 37.07
C ARG A 316 6.16 -6.78 36.28
N LYS A 317 4.98 -7.42 36.46
CA LYS A 317 4.62 -8.62 35.69
C LYS A 317 4.04 -8.19 34.34
N THR A 318 4.67 -8.64 33.28
CA THR A 318 4.32 -8.33 31.91
C THR A 318 3.66 -9.56 31.24
N ILE A 319 4.20 -10.09 30.14
CA ILE A 319 3.75 -11.34 29.55
C ILE A 319 4.92 -12.33 29.60
N GLU A 320 4.70 -13.47 30.24
CA GLU A 320 5.67 -14.56 30.35
C GLU A 320 5.20 -15.76 29.52
N ILE A 321 6.02 -16.19 28.60
CA ILE A 321 5.77 -17.32 27.69
C ILE A 321 6.73 -18.43 28.10
N ASN A 322 6.19 -19.60 28.46
CA ASN A 322 6.99 -20.72 28.96
C ASN A 322 6.72 -21.99 28.13
N ASN A 323 7.76 -22.46 27.43
CA ASN A 323 7.81 -23.72 26.70
C ASN A 323 6.60 -23.96 25.77
N VAL A 324 6.18 -22.91 25.07
CA VAL A 324 5.03 -22.94 24.17
C VAL A 324 5.35 -23.70 22.89
N SER A 325 4.50 -24.69 22.58
CA SER A 325 4.55 -25.42 21.30
C SER A 325 3.18 -25.47 20.66
N MET A 326 3.17 -25.46 19.32
CA MET A 326 1.96 -25.51 18.51
C MET A 326 2.19 -26.26 17.19
N SER A 327 1.27 -27.15 16.86
CA SER A 327 1.32 -27.96 15.64
C SER A 327 -0.05 -27.96 14.94
N TYR A 328 -0.06 -28.01 13.63
CA TYR A 328 -1.25 -28.23 12.82
C TYR A 328 -1.00 -29.39 11.86
N GLU A 329 -1.92 -30.33 11.79
CA GLU A 329 -1.86 -31.50 10.88
C GLU A 329 -0.52 -32.25 10.94
N GLY A 330 0.07 -32.34 12.15
CA GLY A 330 1.34 -33.03 12.39
C GLY A 330 2.60 -32.24 12.05
N LYS A 331 2.46 -31.02 11.52
CA LYS A 331 3.60 -30.10 11.29
C LYS A 331 3.73 -29.16 12.48
N LYS A 332 4.93 -29.13 13.10
CA LYS A 332 5.26 -28.16 14.16
C LYS A 332 5.51 -26.79 13.54
N TYR A 333 4.85 -25.78 14.08
CA TYR A 333 5.03 -24.37 13.72
C TYR A 333 5.78 -23.59 14.79
N ILE A 334 5.58 -23.97 16.07
CA ILE A 334 6.27 -23.40 17.22
C ILE A 334 6.73 -24.58 18.05
N ASP A 335 8.02 -24.58 18.45
CA ASP A 335 8.62 -25.63 19.22
C ASP A 335 9.37 -25.07 20.42
N ASP A 336 8.87 -25.35 21.62
CA ASP A 336 9.49 -25.01 22.92
C ASP A 336 9.90 -23.54 23.08
N PHE A 337 9.02 -22.62 22.61
CA PHE A 337 9.31 -21.20 22.65
C PHE A 337 9.09 -20.60 24.03
N SER A 338 10.12 -19.95 24.57
CA SER A 338 10.07 -19.27 25.87
C SER A 338 10.62 -17.85 25.76
N TYR A 339 9.86 -16.87 26.27
CA TYR A 339 10.28 -15.47 26.27
C TYR A 339 9.49 -14.66 27.31
N ILE A 340 10.12 -13.63 27.86
CA ILE A 340 9.46 -12.65 28.71
C ILE A 340 9.45 -11.30 27.97
N ILE A 341 8.26 -10.82 27.65
CA ILE A 341 8.12 -9.51 27.01
C ILE A 341 8.31 -8.44 28.08
N LEU A 342 9.34 -7.63 27.95
CA LEU A 342 9.64 -6.54 28.86
C LEU A 342 8.88 -5.27 28.45
N ARG A 343 8.80 -4.29 29.38
CA ARG A 343 8.05 -3.05 29.18
C ARG A 343 8.49 -2.25 27.96
N ASP A 344 9.80 -2.20 27.71
CA ASP A 344 10.37 -1.36 26.66
C ASP A 344 10.77 -2.18 25.42
N ASP A 345 10.29 -3.43 25.32
CA ASP A 345 10.59 -4.29 24.18
C ASP A 345 9.92 -3.76 22.90
N ARG A 346 10.72 -3.75 21.84
CA ARG A 346 10.33 -3.47 20.47
C ARG A 346 10.71 -4.69 19.64
N VAL A 347 9.78 -5.64 19.50
CA VAL A 347 10.05 -6.94 18.89
C VAL A 347 9.44 -7.00 17.50
N GLY A 348 10.26 -7.29 16.49
CA GLY A 348 9.83 -7.65 15.15
C GLY A 348 9.80 -9.17 14.95
N ILE A 349 8.76 -9.70 14.36
CA ILE A 349 8.64 -11.12 14.01
C ILE A 349 8.70 -11.22 12.49
N ILE A 350 9.68 -11.95 11.97
CA ILE A 350 9.90 -12.16 10.53
C ILE A 350 9.88 -13.65 10.19
N GLY A 351 9.66 -13.97 8.92
CA GLY A 351 9.65 -15.35 8.39
C GLY A 351 8.74 -15.47 7.18
N HIS A 352 8.81 -16.61 6.49
CA HIS A 352 8.00 -16.87 5.31
C HIS A 352 6.49 -16.84 5.61
N ASN A 353 5.68 -16.62 4.57
CA ASN A 353 4.24 -16.69 4.73
C ASN A 353 3.79 -18.12 5.11
N GLY A 354 2.93 -18.20 6.12
CA GLY A 354 2.44 -19.49 6.64
C GLY A 354 3.39 -20.20 7.61
N CYS A 355 4.47 -19.59 8.08
CA CYS A 355 5.39 -20.22 9.05
C CYS A 355 4.89 -20.19 10.50
N GLY A 356 3.78 -19.49 10.82
CA GLY A 356 3.22 -19.46 12.17
C GLY A 356 3.30 -18.13 12.92
N LYS A 357 3.70 -17.03 12.26
CA LYS A 357 3.82 -15.69 12.87
C LYS A 357 2.54 -15.22 13.56
N SER A 358 1.43 -15.19 12.83
CA SER A 358 0.12 -14.79 13.39
C SER A 358 -0.39 -15.80 14.43
N THR A 359 -0.03 -17.08 14.31
CA THR A 359 -0.31 -18.12 15.32
C THR A 359 0.38 -17.78 16.64
N LEU A 360 1.69 -17.44 16.60
CA LEU A 360 2.43 -17.02 17.80
C LEU A 360 1.81 -15.78 18.42
N MET A 361 1.47 -14.77 17.62
CA MET A 361 0.79 -13.56 18.11
C MET A 361 -0.55 -13.88 18.81
N ASN A 362 -1.37 -14.76 18.21
CA ASN A 362 -2.64 -15.17 18.80
C ASN A 362 -2.47 -15.94 20.12
N ILE A 363 -1.42 -16.75 20.24
CA ILE A 363 -1.10 -17.46 21.48
C ILE A 363 -0.65 -16.44 22.55
N ILE A 364 0.25 -15.53 22.24
CA ILE A 364 0.75 -14.52 23.18
C ILE A 364 -0.38 -13.62 23.70
N THR A 365 -1.32 -13.27 22.83
CA THR A 365 -2.47 -12.41 23.18
C THR A 365 -3.62 -13.17 23.84
N GLY A 366 -3.49 -14.49 24.06
CA GLY A 366 -4.51 -15.32 24.67
C GLY A 366 -5.73 -15.63 23.81
N ARG A 367 -5.66 -15.35 22.50
CA ARG A 367 -6.74 -15.65 21.53
C ARG A 367 -6.74 -17.11 21.07
N LEU A 368 -5.60 -17.77 21.20
CA LEU A 368 -5.40 -19.19 20.84
C LEU A 368 -4.66 -19.89 21.97
N ALA A 369 -5.15 -21.05 22.39
CA ALA A 369 -4.45 -21.88 23.36
C ALA A 369 -3.32 -22.67 22.67
N PRO A 370 -2.11 -22.77 23.21
CA PRO A 370 -1.05 -23.60 22.68
C PRO A 370 -1.32 -25.09 22.96
N ASP A 371 -0.68 -25.99 22.18
CA ASP A 371 -0.75 -27.44 22.43
C ASP A 371 -0.04 -27.83 23.75
N SER A 372 1.06 -27.14 24.07
CA SER A 372 1.77 -27.28 25.34
C SER A 372 2.43 -25.97 25.74
N GLY A 373 2.82 -25.86 27.02
CA GLY A 373 3.36 -24.64 27.60
C GLY A 373 2.28 -23.73 28.18
N THR A 374 2.70 -22.55 28.64
CA THR A 374 1.79 -21.58 29.27
C THR A 374 2.15 -20.17 28.88
N VAL A 375 1.13 -19.29 28.80
CA VAL A 375 1.29 -17.85 28.67
C VAL A 375 0.64 -17.19 29.88
N GLU A 376 1.42 -16.43 30.63
CA GLU A 376 0.95 -15.70 31.82
C GLU A 376 0.93 -14.21 31.51
N ILE A 377 -0.26 -13.61 31.56
CA ILE A 377 -0.47 -12.18 31.33
C ILE A 377 -0.66 -11.48 32.67
N GLY A 378 0.13 -10.44 32.96
CA GLY A 378 0.02 -9.68 34.19
C GLY A 378 -1.28 -8.87 34.29
N ASP A 379 -1.86 -8.74 35.47
CA ASP A 379 -3.17 -8.08 35.71
C ASP A 379 -3.24 -6.62 35.25
N THR A 380 -2.10 -5.94 35.12
CA THR A 380 -2.03 -4.54 34.66
C THR A 380 -1.81 -4.40 33.17
N VAL A 381 -1.66 -5.51 32.46
CA VAL A 381 -1.43 -5.52 31.02
C VAL A 381 -2.73 -5.20 30.30
N LYS A 382 -2.69 -4.18 29.46
CA LYS A 382 -3.75 -3.82 28.53
C LYS A 382 -3.25 -4.03 27.12
N ILE A 383 -3.71 -5.09 26.48
CA ILE A 383 -3.30 -5.47 25.14
C ILE A 383 -4.15 -4.72 24.10
N GLY A 384 -3.50 -4.02 23.18
CA GLY A 384 -4.08 -3.56 21.93
C GLY A 384 -3.63 -4.47 20.79
N VAL A 385 -4.57 -5.05 20.04
CA VAL A 385 -4.24 -5.91 18.91
C VAL A 385 -4.78 -5.33 17.64
N PHE A 386 -3.88 -5.03 16.71
CA PHE A 386 -4.19 -4.69 15.34
C PHE A 386 -3.98 -5.94 14.48
N ALA A 387 -5.06 -6.65 14.19
CA ALA A 387 -5.04 -7.92 13.45
C ALA A 387 -5.00 -7.67 11.93
N GLN A 388 -4.63 -8.69 11.16
CA GLN A 388 -4.59 -8.64 9.69
C GLN A 388 -5.98 -8.37 9.10
N GLU A 389 -7.04 -8.93 9.67
CA GLU A 389 -8.42 -8.63 9.27
C GLU A 389 -8.98 -7.51 10.14
N ASN A 390 -9.78 -6.63 9.53
CA ASN A 390 -10.51 -5.62 10.28
C ASN A 390 -11.55 -6.33 11.17
N GLY A 391 -11.65 -5.90 12.43
CA GLY A 391 -12.78 -6.29 13.27
C GLY A 391 -14.10 -5.88 12.62
N GLU A 392 -15.21 -6.52 13.04
CA GLU A 392 -16.54 -6.14 12.60
C GLU A 392 -16.79 -4.64 12.86
N MET A 393 -17.13 -3.91 11.81
CA MET A 393 -17.50 -2.49 11.86
C MET A 393 -18.95 -2.36 11.45
N ASP A 394 -19.75 -1.65 12.26
CA ASP A 394 -21.06 -1.22 11.81
C ASP A 394 -20.92 -0.13 10.75
N GLU A 395 -21.16 -0.49 9.51
CA GLU A 395 -21.00 0.42 8.36
C GLU A 395 -21.95 1.62 8.38
N ASN A 396 -23.05 1.55 9.14
CA ASN A 396 -24.02 2.64 9.29
C ASN A 396 -23.60 3.66 10.35
N MET A 397 -22.68 3.28 11.24
CA MET A 397 -22.16 4.16 12.28
C MET A 397 -21.33 5.30 11.70
N ARG A 398 -21.36 6.48 12.32
CA ARG A 398 -20.46 7.58 11.96
C ARG A 398 -19.04 7.31 12.42
N VAL A 399 -18.06 7.77 11.66
CA VAL A 399 -16.64 7.63 11.97
C VAL A 399 -16.31 8.12 13.38
N ILE A 400 -16.82 9.30 13.78
CA ILE A 400 -16.57 9.87 15.11
C ILE A 400 -17.21 9.03 16.23
N ASP A 401 -18.41 8.48 16.01
CA ASP A 401 -19.13 7.70 17.02
C ASP A 401 -18.44 6.36 17.26
N TYR A 402 -17.92 5.72 16.21
CA TYR A 402 -17.14 4.49 16.27
C TYR A 402 -15.85 4.63 17.15
N ILE A 403 -15.23 5.79 17.13
CA ILE A 403 -14.07 6.07 17.99
C ILE A 403 -14.51 6.41 19.40
N LYS A 404 -15.59 7.20 19.56
CA LYS A 404 -16.12 7.58 20.89
C LYS A 404 -16.65 6.41 21.69
N GLU A 405 -17.08 5.31 21.07
CA GLU A 405 -17.43 4.08 21.79
C GLU A 405 -16.28 3.56 22.65
N VAL A 406 -15.03 3.74 22.22
CA VAL A 406 -13.83 3.32 22.96
C VAL A 406 -13.42 4.37 23.98
N ALA A 407 -13.28 5.62 23.53
CA ALA A 407 -12.92 6.74 24.40
C ALA A 407 -13.30 8.09 23.77
N GLU A 408 -13.82 9.01 24.57
CA GLU A 408 -14.04 10.39 24.12
C GLU A 408 -12.74 11.20 24.07
N TYR A 409 -11.75 10.84 24.89
CA TYR A 409 -10.42 11.44 24.94
C TYR A 409 -9.38 10.43 25.39
N VAL A 410 -8.13 10.65 24.99
CA VAL A 410 -6.96 9.92 25.44
C VAL A 410 -6.12 10.86 26.32
N PRO A 411 -5.68 10.45 27.53
CA PRO A 411 -4.74 11.22 28.32
C PRO A 411 -3.37 11.26 27.60
N THR A 412 -2.72 12.41 27.65
CA THR A 412 -1.36 12.62 27.11
C THR A 412 -0.51 13.30 28.18
N ALA A 413 0.81 13.38 27.95
CA ALA A 413 1.70 14.08 28.88
C ALA A 413 1.31 15.56 29.05
N ASP A 414 0.82 16.19 27.98
CA ASP A 414 0.46 17.62 27.92
C ASP A 414 -1.03 17.90 28.19
N GLY A 415 -1.83 16.88 28.53
CA GLY A 415 -3.26 17.06 28.82
C GLY A 415 -4.13 15.92 28.26
N ARG A 416 -5.18 16.28 27.50
CA ARG A 416 -6.11 15.33 26.91
C ARG A 416 -6.33 15.65 25.43
N ILE A 417 -6.30 14.62 24.58
CA ILE A 417 -6.63 14.75 23.16
C ILE A 417 -8.02 14.12 22.95
N THR A 418 -8.91 14.86 22.31
CA THR A 418 -10.27 14.38 22.01
C THR A 418 -10.27 13.41 20.83
N ALA A 419 -11.32 12.59 20.73
CA ALA A 419 -11.54 11.68 19.60
C ALA A 419 -11.49 12.42 18.24
N SER A 420 -12.08 13.63 18.16
CA SER A 420 -12.04 14.43 16.93
C SER A 420 -10.61 14.89 16.56
N GLN A 421 -9.83 15.32 17.53
CA GLN A 421 -8.42 15.70 17.29
C GLN A 421 -7.56 14.49 16.87
N MET A 422 -7.81 13.31 17.46
CA MET A 422 -7.12 12.09 17.05
C MET A 422 -7.53 11.67 15.63
N LEU A 423 -8.79 11.80 15.28
CA LEU A 423 -9.27 11.58 13.91
C LEU A 423 -8.58 12.54 12.92
N GLU A 424 -8.45 13.83 13.26
CA GLU A 424 -7.74 14.79 12.41
C GLU A 424 -6.28 14.42 12.20
N LYS A 425 -5.58 13.97 13.26
CA LYS A 425 -4.20 13.47 13.19
C LYS A 425 -4.09 12.27 12.24
N PHE A 426 -5.07 11.37 12.30
CA PHE A 426 -5.16 10.21 11.40
C PHE A 426 -5.86 10.56 10.07
N LEU A 427 -5.78 11.81 9.63
CA LEU A 427 -6.23 12.31 8.33
C LEU A 427 -7.74 12.21 8.07
N PHE A 428 -8.57 12.05 9.12
CA PHE A 428 -10.02 12.16 9.03
C PHE A 428 -10.45 13.59 9.36
N LYS A 429 -10.47 14.47 8.36
CA LYS A 429 -10.76 15.89 8.54
C LYS A 429 -12.21 16.23 8.24
N GLY A 430 -12.75 17.26 8.93
CA GLY A 430 -14.00 17.91 8.62
C GLY A 430 -15.19 16.94 8.53
N ASP A 431 -15.91 16.99 7.40
CA ASP A 431 -17.17 16.26 7.19
C ASP A 431 -17.00 14.73 7.19
N ILE A 432 -15.79 14.22 6.92
CA ILE A 432 -15.53 12.78 6.93
C ILE A 432 -15.77 12.19 8.32
N GLN A 433 -15.48 12.92 9.41
CA GLN A 433 -15.74 12.44 10.77
C GLN A 433 -17.23 12.17 11.04
N TRP A 434 -18.10 12.89 10.38
CA TRP A 434 -19.56 12.80 10.54
C TRP A 434 -20.23 11.90 9.50
N SER A 435 -19.46 11.39 8.53
CA SER A 435 -19.95 10.47 7.51
C SER A 435 -20.07 9.04 8.05
N PRO A 436 -20.97 8.20 7.49
CA PRO A 436 -21.02 6.79 7.82
C PRO A 436 -19.77 6.05 7.32
N ILE A 437 -19.35 5.01 8.05
CA ILE A 437 -18.18 4.17 7.74
C ILE A 437 -18.31 3.50 6.36
N SER A 438 -19.51 3.22 5.89
CA SER A 438 -19.75 2.66 4.54
C SER A 438 -19.20 3.52 3.41
N LYS A 439 -19.02 4.83 3.61
CA LYS A 439 -18.45 5.75 2.61
C LYS A 439 -16.92 5.73 2.56
N LEU A 440 -16.27 5.09 3.52
CA LEU A 440 -14.82 5.00 3.57
C LEU A 440 -14.29 3.93 2.61
N SER A 441 -13.16 4.20 1.98
CA SER A 441 -12.37 3.21 1.23
C SER A 441 -11.80 2.15 2.17
N GLY A 442 -11.36 1.00 1.62
CA GLY A 442 -10.74 -0.08 2.40
C GLY A 442 -9.56 0.40 3.25
N GLY A 443 -8.65 1.17 2.69
CA GLY A 443 -7.52 1.73 3.42
C GLY A 443 -7.93 2.77 4.48
N GLU A 444 -8.97 3.56 4.25
CA GLU A 444 -9.52 4.47 5.27
C GLU A 444 -10.18 3.68 6.41
N LYS A 445 -10.91 2.60 6.13
CA LYS A 445 -11.45 1.68 7.15
C LYS A 445 -10.32 1.05 7.97
N ARG A 446 -9.24 0.62 7.31
CA ARG A 446 -8.05 0.05 7.96
C ARG A 446 -7.38 1.04 8.91
N ARG A 447 -7.21 2.28 8.47
CA ARG A 447 -6.69 3.40 9.27
C ARG A 447 -7.60 3.73 10.46
N LEU A 448 -8.93 3.72 10.27
CA LEU A 448 -9.89 3.93 11.35
C LEU A 448 -9.83 2.82 12.41
N TYR A 449 -9.65 1.57 11.99
CA TYR A 449 -9.48 0.45 12.89
C TYR A 449 -8.19 0.56 13.72
N LEU A 450 -7.08 0.95 13.08
CA LEU A 450 -5.83 1.24 13.80
C LEU A 450 -6.06 2.31 14.86
N LEU A 451 -6.68 3.43 14.51
CA LEU A 451 -6.98 4.51 15.45
C LEU A 451 -7.82 4.02 16.63
N ARG A 452 -8.84 3.18 16.40
CA ARG A 452 -9.65 2.58 17.48
C ARG A 452 -8.80 1.79 18.47
N VAL A 453 -7.85 0.98 17.98
CA VAL A 453 -6.91 0.22 18.83
C VAL A 453 -6.07 1.16 19.70
N LEU A 454 -5.55 2.25 19.12
CA LEU A 454 -4.73 3.23 19.82
C LEU A 454 -5.54 4.05 20.85
N MET A 455 -6.79 4.37 20.53
CA MET A 455 -7.70 5.10 21.45
C MET A 455 -8.04 4.32 22.73
N ALA A 456 -7.93 2.99 22.71
CA ALA A 456 -8.09 2.16 23.91
C ALA A 456 -6.98 2.37 24.96
N ALA A 457 -5.98 3.21 24.66
CA ALA A 457 -4.82 3.49 25.51
C ALA A 457 -4.15 2.20 26.07
N PRO A 458 -3.77 1.25 25.18
CA PRO A 458 -3.08 0.04 25.58
C PRO A 458 -1.71 0.37 26.19
N ASN A 459 -1.12 -0.58 26.91
CA ASN A 459 0.28 -0.50 27.34
C ASN A 459 1.16 -1.61 26.73
N MET A 460 0.55 -2.48 25.94
CA MET A 460 1.21 -3.42 25.04
C MET A 460 0.49 -3.44 23.70
N LEU A 461 1.22 -3.24 22.61
CA LEU A 461 0.68 -3.25 21.26
C LEU A 461 1.19 -4.47 20.48
N PHE A 462 0.25 -5.17 19.87
CA PHE A 462 0.50 -6.27 18.95
C PHE A 462 -0.02 -5.88 17.57
N LEU A 463 0.91 -5.76 16.60
CA LEU A 463 0.62 -5.27 15.26
C LEU A 463 0.90 -6.39 14.25
N ASP A 464 -0.15 -6.96 13.64
CA ASP A 464 -0.03 -7.99 12.62
C ASP A 464 -0.16 -7.37 11.23
N GLU A 465 0.95 -7.30 10.50
CA GLU A 465 1.10 -6.66 9.19
C GLU A 465 0.48 -5.25 9.15
N PRO A 466 0.90 -4.33 10.03
CA PRO A 466 0.31 -2.99 10.10
C PRO A 466 0.58 -2.15 8.86
N THR A 467 1.60 -2.53 8.08
CA THR A 467 2.03 -1.81 6.88
C THR A 467 1.19 -2.17 5.65
N ASN A 468 0.48 -3.29 5.68
CA ASN A 468 -0.44 -3.66 4.60
C ASN A 468 -1.66 -2.73 4.58
N ASP A 469 -2.03 -2.27 3.40
CA ASP A 469 -3.20 -1.42 3.13
C ASP A 469 -3.18 -0.02 3.80
N LEU A 470 -2.10 0.36 4.51
CA LEU A 470 -1.89 1.72 5.00
C LEU A 470 -1.01 2.51 4.03
N ASP A 471 -1.39 3.75 3.77
CA ASP A 471 -0.56 4.66 2.97
C ASP A 471 0.66 5.16 3.76
N ILE A 472 1.66 5.65 3.03
CA ILE A 472 2.93 6.12 3.60
C ILE A 472 2.73 7.23 4.64
N GLU A 473 1.73 8.11 4.46
CA GLU A 473 1.45 9.16 5.45
C GLU A 473 0.88 8.59 6.74
N THR A 474 -0.03 7.62 6.64
CA THR A 474 -0.56 6.91 7.82
C THR A 474 0.53 6.12 8.54
N LEU A 475 1.44 5.49 7.77
CA LEU A 475 2.60 4.80 8.34
C LEU A 475 3.52 5.75 9.09
N THR A 476 3.78 6.95 8.55
CA THR A 476 4.57 7.98 9.25
C THR A 476 3.91 8.38 10.58
N ILE A 477 2.58 8.60 10.56
CA ILE A 477 1.83 8.93 11.80
C ILE A 477 1.91 7.78 12.82
N LEU A 478 1.81 6.53 12.38
CA LEU A 478 1.96 5.35 13.24
C LEU A 478 3.37 5.28 13.82
N GLU A 479 4.41 5.49 13.03
CA GLU A 479 5.79 5.51 13.46
C GLU A 479 6.03 6.58 14.53
N GLU A 480 5.60 7.83 14.30
CA GLU A 480 5.65 8.91 15.28
C GLU A 480 4.94 8.54 16.59
N TYR A 481 3.76 7.92 16.49
CA TYR A 481 3.03 7.44 17.66
C TYR A 481 3.82 6.36 18.42
N LEU A 482 4.44 5.41 17.70
CA LEU A 482 5.19 4.30 18.30
C LEU A 482 6.52 4.74 18.91
N GLU A 483 7.18 5.77 18.36
CA GLU A 483 8.41 6.36 18.93
C GLU A 483 8.18 6.84 20.36
N ASP A 484 7.06 7.52 20.59
CA ASP A 484 6.68 8.06 21.92
C ASP A 484 5.88 7.09 22.78
N PHE A 485 5.54 5.91 22.26
CA PHE A 485 4.73 4.93 22.99
C PHE A 485 5.50 4.30 24.15
N PRO A 486 5.07 4.49 25.43
CA PRO A 486 5.84 4.08 26.60
C PRO A 486 5.62 2.60 27.01
N GLY A 487 5.06 1.77 26.13
CA GLY A 487 4.79 0.35 26.36
C GLY A 487 5.52 -0.56 25.40
N ALA A 488 5.40 -1.88 25.55
CA ALA A 488 5.98 -2.85 24.61
C ALA A 488 5.24 -2.89 23.27
N VAL A 489 5.98 -3.10 22.18
CA VAL A 489 5.43 -3.31 20.85
C VAL A 489 5.97 -4.62 20.30
N VAL A 490 5.06 -5.48 19.86
CA VAL A 490 5.37 -6.71 19.11
C VAL A 490 4.72 -6.58 17.76
N THR A 491 5.50 -6.63 16.69
CA THR A 491 5.00 -6.46 15.32
C THR A 491 5.43 -7.60 14.42
N VAL A 492 4.50 -8.09 13.62
CA VAL A 492 4.78 -8.89 12.42
C VAL A 492 4.76 -7.92 11.26
N SER A 493 5.83 -7.82 10.50
CA SER A 493 5.85 -7.00 9.28
C SER A 493 6.84 -7.52 8.26
N HIS A 494 6.51 -7.31 7.00
CA HIS A 494 7.40 -7.48 5.86
C HIS A 494 8.02 -6.15 5.39
N ASP A 495 7.58 -5.02 5.96
CA ASP A 495 8.17 -3.70 5.66
C ASP A 495 9.49 -3.53 6.43
N ARG A 496 10.60 -3.64 5.71
CA ARG A 496 11.95 -3.50 6.26
C ARG A 496 12.20 -2.10 6.82
N TYR A 497 11.68 -1.05 6.16
CA TYR A 497 11.85 0.33 6.63
C TYR A 497 11.16 0.54 7.99
N PHE A 498 9.94 0.00 8.14
CA PHE A 498 9.21 0.04 9.40
C PHE A 498 9.95 -0.74 10.50
N LEU A 499 10.43 -1.96 10.19
CA LEU A 499 11.19 -2.76 11.15
C LEU A 499 12.49 -2.08 11.57
N ASP A 500 13.30 -1.58 10.63
CA ASP A 500 14.57 -0.92 10.93
C ASP A 500 14.40 0.30 11.84
N LYS A 501 13.28 1.01 11.69
CA LYS A 501 12.98 2.20 12.48
C LYS A 501 12.38 1.86 13.86
N MET A 502 11.53 0.83 13.94
CA MET A 502 10.65 0.60 15.10
C MET A 502 11.10 -0.50 16.04
N VAL A 503 11.96 -1.44 15.63
CA VAL A 503 12.28 -2.61 16.45
C VAL A 503 13.74 -2.64 16.90
N ASN A 504 13.97 -3.18 18.09
CA ASN A 504 15.31 -3.39 18.65
C ASN A 504 15.68 -4.88 18.77
N ARG A 505 14.73 -5.78 18.53
CA ARG A 505 14.90 -7.24 18.55
C ARG A 505 14.10 -7.87 17.43
N ILE A 506 14.62 -8.95 16.85
CA ILE A 506 13.96 -9.70 15.79
C ILE A 506 13.83 -11.16 16.21
N PHE A 507 12.64 -11.73 16.06
CA PHE A 507 12.40 -13.17 16.10
C PHE A 507 12.25 -13.67 14.67
N SER A 508 13.15 -14.55 14.24
CA SER A 508 13.12 -15.16 12.94
C SER A 508 12.51 -16.56 13.02
N PHE A 509 11.48 -16.82 12.23
CA PHE A 509 10.97 -18.17 12.00
C PHE A 509 11.81 -18.80 10.89
N GLU A 510 12.67 -19.75 11.26
CA GLU A 510 13.44 -20.59 10.36
C GLU A 510 12.70 -21.92 10.20
N GLY A 511 12.33 -22.28 8.96
CA GLY A 511 11.54 -23.45 8.64
C GLY A 511 12.27 -24.78 8.73
#